data_087947eaef3907f14ea11a38557f7a23
#
_entry.id   087947eaef3907f14ea11a38557f7a23
#
_cell.length_a   1.000
_cell.length_b   1.000
_cell.length_c   1.000
_cell.angle_alpha   90.00
_cell.angle_beta   90.00
_cell.angle_gamma   90.00
#
_symmetry.space_group_name_H-M   'P 1'
#
loop_
_entity.id
_entity.type
_entity.pdbx_description
1 polymer ?
#
loop_
_entity_poly.entity_id
_entity_poly.type
_entity_poly.pdbx_seq_one_letter_code
_entity_poly.pdbx_strand_id
1 'polypeptide(L)'
;MNVPEINLIAQNLKELFAEKQRDFASKSQEIDATFIKRLMDTEKKAYCKEEFDAKLNKLKEKIENFKKYGLTPSIVIPNGYPEELQKVLSLYIDDMEAKMAVFDVFYNQLAVFDSMISDKALSNKKILLNDNNGIVVVNDNDDRIPLNKLSSGEQNLIILYYKLVFSIRKNDLLLIDEPENSLHAAWLTKMLDDYLDMADRLQCQIII
;
A
#
# COMPACT_ATOMS: atom_id res chain seq x y z
N MET A 1 27.46 15.98 -7.28
CA MET A 1 26.19 16.62 -7.67
C MET A 1 25.15 16.23 -6.62
N ASN A 2 24.46 17.20 -6.03
CA ASN A 2 23.37 16.87 -5.11
C ASN A 2 22.19 16.28 -5.90
N VAL A 3 21.74 15.11 -5.51
CA VAL A 3 20.53 14.50 -6.07
C VAL A 3 19.31 15.29 -5.58
N PRO A 4 18.39 15.75 -6.49
CA PRO A 4 17.19 16.44 -6.06
C PRO A 4 16.38 15.61 -5.07
N GLU A 5 15.80 16.24 -4.05
CA GLU A 5 15.06 15.56 -2.98
C GLU A 5 13.89 14.71 -3.52
N ILE A 6 13.22 15.19 -4.57
CA ILE A 6 12.14 14.45 -5.24
C ILE A 6 12.60 13.08 -5.78
N ASN A 7 13.84 13.00 -6.27
CA ASN A 7 14.39 11.73 -6.74
C ASN A 7 14.77 10.80 -5.58
N LEU A 8 15.18 11.38 -4.45
CA LEU A 8 15.48 10.60 -3.23
C LEU A 8 14.22 9.94 -2.68
N ILE A 9 13.10 10.65 -2.61
CA ILE A 9 11.84 10.05 -2.12
C ILE A 9 11.32 8.96 -3.06
N ALA A 10 11.48 9.12 -4.39
CA ALA A 10 11.11 8.08 -5.34
C ALA A 10 11.99 6.82 -5.15
N GLN A 11 13.30 7.01 -4.93
CA GLN A 11 14.21 5.91 -4.62
C GLN A 11 13.87 5.25 -3.28
N ASN A 12 13.59 6.04 -2.24
CA ASN A 12 13.19 5.53 -0.92
C ASN A 12 11.90 4.71 -1.02
N LEU A 13 10.90 5.18 -1.79
CA LEU A 13 9.68 4.43 -1.99
C LEU A 13 9.93 3.09 -2.69
N LYS A 14 10.79 3.07 -3.72
CA LYS A 14 11.22 1.84 -4.38
C LYS A 14 11.90 0.87 -3.39
N GLU A 15 12.73 1.38 -2.48
CA GLU A 15 13.38 0.57 -1.44
C GLU A 15 12.38 0.00 -0.45
N LEU A 16 11.35 0.76 -0.07
CA LEU A 16 10.23 0.28 0.75
C LEU A 16 9.48 -0.87 0.06
N PHE A 17 9.18 -0.77 -1.23
CA PHE A 17 8.60 -1.88 -1.99
C PHE A 17 9.48 -3.14 -1.90
N ALA A 18 10.78 -3.00 -2.15
CA ALA A 18 11.72 -4.12 -2.09
C ALA A 18 11.83 -4.71 -0.67
N GLU A 19 11.78 -3.87 0.37
CA GLU A 19 11.74 -4.32 1.76
C GLU A 19 10.50 -5.16 2.02
N LYS A 20 9.32 -4.67 1.66
CA LYS A 20 8.06 -5.39 1.90
C LYS A 20 7.96 -6.70 1.11
N GLN A 21 8.54 -6.77 -0.08
CA GLN A 21 8.66 -8.03 -0.82
C GLN A 21 9.57 -9.04 -0.10
N ARG A 22 10.69 -8.59 0.49
CA ARG A 22 11.55 -9.46 1.32
C ARG A 22 10.82 -9.94 2.59
N ASP A 23 10.09 -9.04 3.26
CA ASP A 23 9.28 -9.38 4.44
C ASP A 23 8.23 -10.45 4.09
N PHE A 24 7.54 -10.29 2.95
CA PHE A 24 6.59 -11.28 2.44
C PHE A 24 7.25 -12.63 2.15
N ALA A 25 8.42 -12.64 1.51
CA ALA A 25 9.15 -13.87 1.22
C ALA A 25 9.57 -14.59 2.51
N SER A 26 10.11 -13.85 3.49
CA SER A 26 10.48 -14.38 4.80
C SER A 26 9.27 -14.95 5.54
N LYS A 27 8.14 -14.21 5.58
CA LYS A 27 6.91 -14.67 6.23
C LYS A 27 6.33 -15.90 5.54
N SER A 28 6.43 -15.96 4.20
CA SER A 28 6.00 -17.13 3.44
C SER A 28 6.80 -18.37 3.81
N GLN A 29 8.13 -18.26 3.88
CA GLN A 29 8.99 -19.38 4.28
C GLN A 29 8.67 -19.87 5.70
N GLU A 30 8.45 -18.95 6.66
CA GLU A 30 8.07 -19.30 8.04
C GLU A 30 6.77 -20.09 8.09
N ILE A 31 5.74 -19.62 7.37
CA ILE A 31 4.42 -20.25 7.32
C ILE A 31 4.50 -21.62 6.62
N ASP A 32 5.19 -21.69 5.48
CA ASP A 32 5.30 -22.91 4.69
C ASP A 32 6.08 -24.00 5.44
N ALA A 33 7.11 -23.66 6.19
CA ALA A 33 7.88 -24.59 7.01
C ALA A 33 7.02 -25.34 8.06
N THR A 34 5.93 -24.72 8.51
CA THR A 34 5.05 -25.30 9.52
C THR A 34 3.76 -25.91 8.96
N PHE A 35 3.55 -25.82 7.62
CA PHE A 35 2.29 -26.21 6.96
C PHE A 35 1.87 -27.64 7.28
N ILE A 36 2.75 -28.62 7.08
CA ILE A 36 2.45 -30.05 7.33
C ILE A 36 2.09 -30.28 8.80
N LYS A 37 2.84 -29.69 9.74
CA LYS A 37 2.55 -29.83 11.18
C LYS A 37 1.15 -29.32 11.51
N ARG A 38 0.77 -28.13 10.98
CA ARG A 38 -0.55 -27.53 11.19
C ARG A 38 -1.67 -28.29 10.49
N LEU A 39 -1.39 -28.91 9.34
CA LEU A 39 -2.34 -29.75 8.64
C LEU A 39 -2.65 -31.06 9.41
N MET A 40 -1.66 -31.61 10.09
CA MET A 40 -1.80 -32.81 10.92
C MET A 40 -2.47 -32.55 12.27
N ASP A 41 -2.64 -31.28 12.66
CA ASP A 41 -3.37 -30.90 13.86
C ASP A 41 -4.85 -31.27 13.72
N THR A 42 -5.31 -32.19 14.56
CA THR A 42 -6.68 -32.72 14.52
C THR A 42 -7.72 -31.82 15.16
N GLU A 43 -7.30 -30.83 15.96
CA GLU A 43 -8.21 -29.89 16.62
C GLU A 43 -8.74 -28.82 15.67
N LYS A 44 -7.98 -28.47 14.62
CA LYS A 44 -8.38 -27.46 13.65
C LYS A 44 -9.43 -28.03 12.68
N LYS A 45 -10.64 -27.51 12.75
CA LYS A 45 -11.75 -27.87 11.84
C LYS A 45 -11.65 -27.12 10.52
N ALA A 46 -12.16 -27.75 9.45
CA ALA A 46 -12.38 -27.05 8.17
C ALA A 46 -13.51 -26.02 8.29
N TYR A 47 -13.45 -24.98 7.48
CA TYR A 47 -14.53 -24.02 7.34
C TYR A 47 -15.79 -24.69 6.74
N CYS A 48 -16.99 -24.14 7.01
CA CYS A 48 -18.12 -24.43 6.15
C CYS A 48 -17.92 -23.73 4.78
N LYS A 49 -18.73 -24.13 3.80
CA LYS A 49 -18.58 -23.61 2.43
C LYS A 49 -18.78 -22.08 2.39
N GLU A 50 -19.76 -21.58 3.10
CA GLU A 50 -20.10 -20.16 3.18
C GLU A 50 -18.97 -19.33 3.77
N GLU A 51 -18.34 -19.81 4.82
CA GLU A 51 -17.18 -19.16 5.46
C GLU A 51 -15.96 -19.17 4.52
N PHE A 52 -15.72 -20.30 3.87
CA PHE A 52 -14.64 -20.43 2.90
C PHE A 52 -14.82 -19.46 1.72
N ASP A 53 -16.01 -19.41 1.11
CA ASP A 53 -16.32 -18.54 -0.02
C ASP A 53 -16.20 -17.06 0.38
N ALA A 54 -16.64 -16.68 1.59
CA ALA A 54 -16.50 -15.32 2.12
C ALA A 54 -15.02 -14.90 2.28
N LYS A 55 -14.20 -15.78 2.86
CA LYS A 55 -12.76 -15.54 3.01
C LYS A 55 -12.04 -15.49 1.66
N LEU A 56 -12.39 -16.40 0.73
CA LEU A 56 -11.83 -16.43 -0.62
C LEU A 56 -12.12 -15.13 -1.39
N ASN A 57 -13.33 -14.61 -1.27
CA ASN A 57 -13.72 -13.36 -1.92
C ASN A 57 -12.96 -12.17 -1.35
N LYS A 58 -12.81 -12.08 -0.02
CA LYS A 58 -11.96 -11.06 0.62
C LYS A 58 -10.51 -11.14 0.17
N LEU A 59 -9.97 -12.36 0.06
CA LEU A 59 -8.61 -12.57 -0.43
C LEU A 59 -8.45 -12.10 -1.88
N LYS A 60 -9.42 -12.42 -2.75
CA LYS A 60 -9.43 -11.95 -4.14
C LYS A 60 -9.45 -10.43 -4.25
N GLU A 61 -10.34 -9.78 -3.49
CA GLU A 61 -10.42 -8.32 -3.44
C GLU A 61 -9.10 -7.69 -2.98
N LYS A 62 -8.51 -8.25 -1.92
CA LYS A 62 -7.21 -7.80 -1.40
C LYS A 62 -6.10 -7.93 -2.43
N ILE A 63 -6.06 -9.04 -3.18
CA ILE A 63 -5.09 -9.25 -4.26
C ILE A 63 -5.25 -8.20 -5.37
N GLU A 64 -6.49 -7.94 -5.82
CA GLU A 64 -6.74 -6.92 -6.85
C GLU A 64 -6.34 -5.51 -6.37
N ASN A 65 -6.64 -5.16 -5.12
CA ASN A 65 -6.23 -3.91 -4.53
C ASN A 65 -4.69 -3.75 -4.48
N PHE A 66 -3.99 -4.82 -4.13
CA PHE A 66 -2.52 -4.82 -4.08
C PHE A 66 -1.87 -4.72 -5.46
N LYS A 67 -2.47 -5.34 -6.47
CA LYS A 67 -2.00 -5.26 -7.87
C LYS A 67 -1.93 -3.83 -8.40
N LYS A 68 -2.82 -2.95 -7.94
CA LYS A 68 -2.83 -1.53 -8.33
C LYS A 68 -1.46 -0.87 -8.14
N TYR A 69 -0.73 -1.27 -7.10
CA TYR A 69 0.59 -0.70 -6.76
C TYR A 69 1.75 -1.64 -7.10
N GLY A 70 1.51 -2.73 -7.84
CA GLY A 70 2.57 -3.69 -8.17
C GLY A 70 2.93 -4.65 -7.03
N LEU A 71 2.15 -4.69 -5.95
CA LEU A 71 2.27 -5.68 -4.89
C LEU A 71 1.59 -6.98 -5.37
N THR A 72 2.31 -7.79 -6.14
CA THR A 72 1.75 -8.98 -6.79
C THR A 72 2.40 -10.26 -6.26
N PRO A 73 2.00 -10.76 -5.08
CA PRO A 73 2.45 -12.06 -4.63
C PRO A 73 1.94 -13.16 -5.57
N SER A 74 2.78 -14.14 -5.87
CA SER A 74 2.36 -15.32 -6.63
C SER A 74 1.44 -16.19 -5.78
N ILE A 75 0.12 -15.99 -5.93
CA ILE A 75 -0.91 -16.71 -5.19
C ILE A 75 -1.79 -17.47 -6.15
N VAL A 76 -1.99 -18.74 -5.88
CA VAL A 76 -2.94 -19.59 -6.62
C VAL A 76 -4.31 -19.49 -5.94
N ILE A 77 -5.32 -19.09 -6.69
CA ILE A 77 -6.70 -19.02 -6.21
C ILE A 77 -7.34 -20.41 -6.43
N PRO A 78 -7.82 -21.08 -5.37
CA PRO A 78 -8.49 -22.36 -5.51
C PRO A 78 -9.78 -22.25 -6.34
N ASN A 79 -9.99 -23.24 -7.23
CA ASN A 79 -11.22 -23.38 -8.00
C ASN A 79 -12.12 -24.43 -7.34
N GLY A 80 -12.93 -24.02 -6.38
CA GLY A 80 -13.86 -24.90 -5.67
C GLY A 80 -13.42 -25.28 -4.26
N TYR A 81 -14.29 -26.03 -3.58
CA TYR A 81 -14.10 -26.45 -2.20
C TYR A 81 -14.55 -27.92 -2.03
N PRO A 82 -13.84 -28.90 -2.66
CA PRO A 82 -14.18 -30.31 -2.60
C PRO A 82 -14.02 -30.84 -1.17
N GLU A 83 -14.88 -31.80 -0.79
CA GLU A 83 -15.00 -32.31 0.57
C GLU A 83 -13.67 -32.89 1.11
N GLU A 84 -12.93 -33.60 0.25
CA GLU A 84 -11.66 -34.22 0.63
C GLU A 84 -10.53 -33.22 0.90
N LEU A 85 -10.66 -31.99 0.40
CA LEU A 85 -9.64 -30.94 0.53
C LEU A 85 -10.04 -29.80 1.46
N GLN A 86 -11.20 -29.86 2.09
CA GLN A 86 -11.72 -28.75 2.91
C GLN A 86 -10.74 -28.30 3.99
N LYS A 87 -10.12 -29.22 4.72
CA LYS A 87 -9.14 -28.88 5.76
C LYS A 87 -7.90 -28.22 5.17
N VAL A 88 -7.39 -28.75 4.06
CA VAL A 88 -6.21 -28.20 3.35
C VAL A 88 -6.49 -26.80 2.84
N LEU A 89 -7.65 -26.61 2.20
CA LEU A 89 -8.02 -25.32 1.60
C LEU A 89 -8.35 -24.26 2.65
N SER A 90 -8.94 -24.66 3.78
CA SER A 90 -9.15 -23.76 4.92
C SER A 90 -7.82 -23.26 5.50
N LEU A 91 -6.87 -24.17 5.68
CA LEU A 91 -5.53 -23.81 6.14
C LEU A 91 -4.80 -22.92 5.12
N TYR A 92 -4.93 -23.26 3.82
CA TYR A 92 -4.35 -22.48 2.75
C TYR A 92 -4.82 -21.03 2.74
N ILE A 93 -6.13 -20.78 2.90
CA ILE A 93 -6.67 -19.41 2.94
C ILE A 93 -6.14 -18.64 4.14
N ASP A 94 -6.12 -19.25 5.34
CA ASP A 94 -5.56 -18.61 6.53
C ASP A 94 -4.08 -18.25 6.33
N ASP A 95 -3.33 -19.14 5.69
CA ASP A 95 -1.93 -18.91 5.37
C ASP A 95 -1.74 -17.74 4.39
N MET A 96 -2.59 -17.67 3.37
CA MET A 96 -2.54 -16.56 2.42
C MET A 96 -2.92 -15.23 3.08
N GLU A 97 -3.95 -15.21 3.92
CA GLU A 97 -4.30 -14.02 4.72
C GLU A 97 -3.12 -13.57 5.59
N ALA A 98 -2.47 -14.51 6.30
CA ALA A 98 -1.33 -14.21 7.17
C ALA A 98 -0.09 -13.72 6.39
N LYS A 99 0.19 -14.31 5.22
CA LYS A 99 1.29 -13.86 4.35
C LYS A 99 1.03 -12.45 3.82
N MET A 100 -0.19 -12.18 3.36
CA MET A 100 -0.55 -10.88 2.77
C MET A 100 -0.68 -9.76 3.80
N ALA A 101 -0.89 -10.08 5.08
CA ALA A 101 -0.95 -9.08 6.15
C ALA A 101 0.33 -8.25 6.27
N VAL A 102 1.46 -8.76 5.78
CA VAL A 102 2.74 -8.02 5.71
C VAL A 102 2.62 -6.73 4.89
N PHE A 103 1.76 -6.71 3.88
CA PHE A 103 1.57 -5.56 3.02
C PHE A 103 0.53 -4.54 3.54
N ASP A 104 -0.29 -4.88 4.54
CA ASP A 104 -1.48 -4.09 4.90
C ASP A 104 -1.16 -2.64 5.26
N VAL A 105 -0.17 -2.43 6.13
CA VAL A 105 0.25 -1.08 6.53
C VAL A 105 0.78 -0.29 5.35
N PHE A 106 1.65 -0.92 4.57
CA PHE A 106 2.26 -0.27 3.40
C PHE A 106 1.23 0.03 2.31
N TYR A 107 0.29 -0.88 2.05
CA TYR A 107 -0.82 -0.64 1.14
C TYR A 107 -1.67 0.56 1.57
N ASN A 108 -2.01 0.66 2.87
CA ASN A 108 -2.77 1.80 3.37
C ASN A 108 -2.01 3.11 3.18
N GLN A 109 -0.69 3.12 3.42
CA GLN A 109 0.15 4.29 3.16
C GLN A 109 0.15 4.65 1.66
N LEU A 110 0.30 3.67 0.77
CA LEU A 110 0.24 3.91 -0.69
C LEU A 110 -1.12 4.45 -1.11
N ALA A 111 -2.22 3.90 -0.58
CA ALA A 111 -3.58 4.32 -0.92
C ALA A 111 -3.88 5.75 -0.43
N VAL A 112 -3.44 6.11 0.78
CA VAL A 112 -3.56 7.48 1.32
C VAL A 112 -2.74 8.45 0.47
N PHE A 113 -1.48 8.12 0.20
CA PHE A 113 -0.60 8.97 -0.60
C PHE A 113 -1.15 9.18 -2.03
N ASP A 114 -1.61 8.12 -2.68
CA ASP A 114 -2.22 8.17 -4.00
C ASP A 114 -3.49 9.04 -4.01
N SER A 115 -4.37 8.88 -3.01
CA SER A 115 -5.58 9.69 -2.85
C SER A 115 -5.24 11.19 -2.69
N MET A 116 -4.33 11.51 -1.76
CA MET A 116 -3.94 12.90 -1.48
C MET A 116 -3.36 13.62 -2.70
N ILE A 117 -2.62 12.90 -3.56
CA ILE A 117 -1.99 13.49 -4.73
C ILE A 117 -2.93 13.51 -5.94
N SER A 118 -3.71 12.45 -6.17
CA SER A 118 -4.60 12.34 -7.33
C SER A 118 -5.70 13.40 -7.31
N ASP A 119 -6.15 13.81 -6.14
CA ASP A 119 -7.13 14.88 -5.95
C ASP A 119 -6.56 16.30 -6.18
N LYS A 120 -5.25 16.43 -6.21
CA LYS A 120 -4.59 17.69 -6.55
C LYS A 120 -4.41 17.75 -8.06
N ALA A 121 -5.04 18.70 -8.71
CA ALA A 121 -4.90 18.93 -10.13
C ALA A 121 -3.42 19.26 -10.46
N LEU A 122 -2.59 18.23 -10.57
CA LEU A 122 -1.29 18.34 -11.22
C LEU A 122 -1.57 18.51 -12.71
N SER A 123 -1.69 19.75 -13.16
CA SER A 123 -2.11 20.14 -14.52
C SER A 123 -1.70 19.12 -15.58
N ASN A 124 -2.66 18.33 -16.09
CA ASN A 124 -2.45 17.33 -17.15
C ASN A 124 -1.36 16.27 -16.84
N LYS A 125 -1.25 15.87 -15.55
CA LYS A 125 -0.28 14.85 -15.14
C LYS A 125 -0.93 13.86 -14.20
N LYS A 126 -0.49 12.59 -14.25
CA LYS A 126 -0.87 11.53 -13.35
C LYS A 126 0.37 11.00 -12.62
N ILE A 127 0.20 10.66 -11.35
CA ILE A 127 1.23 9.99 -10.57
C ILE A 127 0.89 8.50 -10.51
N LEU A 128 1.88 7.68 -10.79
CA LEU A 128 1.80 6.22 -10.70
C LEU A 128 2.81 5.75 -9.68
N LEU A 129 2.36 4.86 -8.80
CA LEU A 129 3.19 4.23 -7.77
C LEU A 129 3.43 2.77 -8.17
N ASN A 130 4.67 2.34 -8.17
CA ASN A 130 5.01 0.94 -8.45
C ASN A 130 6.38 0.55 -7.89
N ASP A 131 6.61 -0.76 -7.80
CA ASP A 131 7.81 -1.37 -7.25
C ASP A 131 9.08 -1.10 -8.07
N ASN A 132 8.95 -0.88 -9.38
CA ASN A 132 10.11 -0.69 -10.27
C ASN A 132 10.76 0.70 -10.14
N ASN A 133 9.94 1.73 -9.91
CA ASN A 133 10.38 3.13 -9.98
C ASN A 133 10.03 3.95 -8.72
N GLY A 134 9.25 3.39 -7.79
CA GLY A 134 8.66 4.13 -6.68
C GLY A 134 7.58 5.09 -7.18
N ILE A 135 7.98 6.30 -7.58
CA ILE A 135 7.08 7.33 -8.10
C ILE A 135 7.40 7.57 -9.59
N VAL A 136 6.38 7.53 -10.42
CA VAL A 136 6.43 7.89 -11.84
C VAL A 136 5.38 8.94 -12.12
N VAL A 137 5.74 9.98 -12.88
CA VAL A 137 4.78 10.97 -13.38
C VAL A 137 4.64 10.80 -14.88
N VAL A 138 3.41 10.83 -15.37
CA VAL A 138 3.09 10.76 -16.80
C VAL A 138 2.18 11.92 -17.20
N ASN A 139 2.23 12.33 -18.47
CA ASN A 139 1.28 13.27 -19.05
C ASN A 139 0.00 12.55 -19.54
N ASP A 140 -0.94 13.29 -20.12
CA ASP A 140 -2.18 12.74 -20.68
C ASP A 140 -1.98 11.75 -21.84
N ASN A 141 -0.81 11.72 -22.43
CA ASN A 141 -0.42 10.78 -23.50
C ASN A 141 0.35 9.57 -22.95
N ASP A 142 0.40 9.39 -21.62
CA ASP A 142 1.18 8.38 -20.90
C ASP A 142 2.71 8.48 -21.10
N ASP A 143 3.23 9.63 -21.60
CA ASP A 143 4.66 9.86 -21.67
C ASP A 143 5.23 10.18 -20.29
N ARG A 144 6.35 9.57 -19.94
CA ARG A 144 7.03 9.80 -18.65
C ARG A 144 7.64 11.20 -18.57
N ILE A 145 7.34 11.89 -17.48
CA ILE A 145 7.92 13.17 -17.12
C ILE A 145 8.99 12.95 -16.05
N PRO A 146 10.25 13.32 -16.28
CA PRO A 146 11.27 13.27 -15.24
C PRO A 146 10.87 14.11 -14.02
N LEU A 147 11.01 13.58 -12.81
CA LEU A 147 10.55 14.23 -11.56
C LEU A 147 11.18 15.62 -11.37
N ASN A 148 12.42 15.82 -11.78
CA ASN A 148 13.12 17.10 -11.73
C ASN A 148 12.64 18.12 -12.77
N LYS A 149 11.71 17.76 -13.65
CA LYS A 149 11.06 18.67 -14.62
C LYS A 149 9.68 19.15 -14.14
N LEU A 150 9.21 18.64 -13.02
CA LEU A 150 8.03 19.17 -12.34
C LEU A 150 8.30 20.60 -11.85
N SER A 151 7.25 21.42 -11.73
CA SER A 151 7.36 22.73 -11.10
C SER A 151 7.78 22.58 -9.62
N SER A 152 8.37 23.63 -9.06
CA SER A 152 8.79 23.61 -7.65
C SER A 152 7.60 23.32 -6.69
N GLY A 153 6.41 23.88 -6.98
CA GLY A 153 5.22 23.61 -6.21
C GLY A 153 4.77 22.15 -6.26
N GLU A 154 4.77 21.54 -7.47
CA GLU A 154 4.45 20.11 -7.64
C GLU A 154 5.46 19.21 -6.90
N GLN A 155 6.76 19.54 -7.00
CA GLN A 155 7.79 18.78 -6.29
C GLN A 155 7.60 18.88 -4.77
N ASN A 156 7.40 20.10 -4.25
CA ASN A 156 7.21 20.33 -2.82
C ASN A 156 5.96 19.61 -2.29
N LEU A 157 4.85 19.61 -3.04
CA LEU A 157 3.63 18.90 -2.69
C LEU A 157 3.87 17.39 -2.56
N ILE A 158 4.51 16.78 -3.55
CA ILE A 158 4.81 15.35 -3.56
C ILE A 158 5.74 15.00 -2.38
N ILE A 159 6.78 15.82 -2.13
CA ILE A 159 7.73 15.63 -1.04
C ILE A 159 7.02 15.73 0.32
N LEU A 160 6.16 16.76 0.49
CA LEU A 160 5.41 16.97 1.73
C LEU A 160 4.53 15.75 2.04
N TYR A 161 3.68 15.36 1.10
CA TYR A 161 2.76 14.24 1.33
C TYR A 161 3.48 12.89 1.50
N TYR A 162 4.59 12.69 0.76
CA TYR A 162 5.43 11.53 1.00
C TYR A 162 5.95 11.49 2.44
N LYS A 163 6.52 12.58 2.92
CA LYS A 163 7.03 12.67 4.30
C LYS A 163 5.92 12.45 5.32
N LEU A 164 4.77 13.10 5.13
CA LEU A 164 3.63 12.94 6.03
C LEU A 164 3.18 11.49 6.13
N VAL A 165 2.96 10.82 4.99
CA VAL A 165 2.38 9.47 4.96
C VAL A 165 3.38 8.38 5.36
N PHE A 166 4.61 8.44 4.85
CA PHE A 166 5.57 7.34 5.05
C PHE A 166 6.45 7.50 6.31
N SER A 167 6.39 8.65 6.99
CA SER A 167 7.07 8.82 8.29
C SER A 167 6.18 8.49 9.48
N ILE A 168 4.85 8.39 9.29
CA ILE A 168 3.88 8.18 10.36
C ILE A 168 3.72 6.69 10.67
N ARG A 169 3.59 6.39 11.97
CA ARG A 169 3.22 5.08 12.50
C ARG A 169 1.87 5.17 13.19
N LYS A 170 1.23 4.02 13.35
CA LYS A 170 -0.01 3.93 14.15
C LYS A 170 0.21 4.49 15.56
N ASN A 171 -0.74 5.33 16.02
CA ASN A 171 -0.75 6.05 17.29
C ASN A 171 0.29 7.18 17.41
N ASP A 172 0.98 7.55 16.33
CA ASP A 172 1.83 8.74 16.35
C ASP A 172 1.00 10.02 16.48
N LEU A 173 1.60 11.05 17.05
CA LEU A 173 1.10 12.42 17.07
C LEU A 173 1.91 13.26 16.08
N LEU A 174 1.26 13.74 15.04
CA LEU A 174 1.81 14.64 14.05
C LEU A 174 1.49 16.09 14.42
N LEU A 175 2.51 16.91 14.51
CA LEU A 175 2.37 18.37 14.65
C LEU A 175 2.73 19.03 13.32
N ILE A 176 1.81 19.83 12.79
CA ILE A 176 1.99 20.56 11.52
C ILE A 176 1.86 22.04 11.82
N ASP A 177 2.94 22.79 11.64
CA ASP A 177 2.97 24.22 11.80
C ASP A 177 2.90 24.91 10.43
N GLU A 178 1.98 25.85 10.26
CA GLU A 178 1.78 26.63 9.04
C GLU A 178 1.75 25.78 7.74
N PRO A 179 0.90 24.75 7.65
CA PRO A 179 0.88 23.81 6.50
C PRO A 179 0.58 24.52 5.17
N GLU A 180 -0.04 25.69 5.20
CA GLU A 180 -0.38 26.50 4.03
C GLU A 180 0.82 27.18 3.38
N ASN A 181 1.90 27.42 4.09
CA ASN A 181 3.04 28.24 3.59
C ASN A 181 3.77 27.62 2.38
N SER A 182 3.62 26.31 2.16
CA SER A 182 4.31 25.60 1.09
C SER A 182 3.38 25.19 -0.06
N LEU A 183 2.08 25.53 0.00
CA LEU A 183 1.07 25.03 -0.92
C LEU A 183 0.47 26.12 -1.78
N HIS A 184 0.08 25.76 -3.01
CA HIS A 184 -0.70 26.65 -3.87
C HIS A 184 -2.12 26.83 -3.29
N ALA A 185 -2.68 28.05 -3.35
CA ALA A 185 -3.99 28.39 -2.77
C ALA A 185 -5.11 27.39 -3.17
N ALA A 186 -5.09 26.88 -4.39
CA ALA A 186 -6.08 25.90 -4.85
C ALA A 186 -6.01 24.54 -4.10
N TRP A 187 -4.91 24.22 -3.44
CA TRP A 187 -4.74 22.96 -2.70
C TRP A 187 -5.15 23.08 -1.23
N LEU A 188 -5.20 24.32 -0.69
CA LEU A 188 -5.56 24.55 0.70
C LEU A 188 -7.00 24.14 1.03
N THR A 189 -7.91 24.23 0.06
CA THR A 189 -9.34 23.94 0.27
C THR A 189 -9.61 22.48 0.63
N LYS A 190 -8.75 21.55 0.17
CA LYS A 190 -8.87 20.11 0.43
C LYS A 190 -7.90 19.59 1.48
N MET A 191 -7.02 20.42 1.98
CA MET A 191 -5.93 20.03 2.87
C MET A 191 -6.44 19.42 4.19
N LEU A 192 -7.48 20.00 4.78
CA LEU A 192 -8.07 19.48 6.02
C LEU A 192 -8.71 18.12 5.80
N ASP A 193 -9.42 17.94 4.67
CA ASP A 193 -10.03 16.65 4.33
C ASP A 193 -8.95 15.56 4.13
N ASP A 194 -7.83 15.92 3.49
CA ASP A 194 -6.68 15.02 3.32
C ASP A 194 -6.10 14.59 4.68
N TYR A 195 -5.95 15.55 5.61
CA TYR A 195 -5.40 15.25 6.94
C TYR A 195 -6.35 14.40 7.77
N LEU A 196 -7.66 14.61 7.66
CA LEU A 196 -8.67 13.79 8.32
C LEU A 196 -8.67 12.36 7.77
N ASP A 197 -8.67 12.19 6.44
CA ASP A 197 -8.57 10.87 5.79
C ASP A 197 -7.27 10.14 6.18
N MET A 198 -6.14 10.87 6.20
CA MET A 198 -4.86 10.33 6.64
C MET A 198 -4.89 9.89 8.11
N ALA A 199 -5.43 10.72 9.01
CA ALA A 199 -5.52 10.40 10.43
C ALA A 199 -6.34 9.14 10.69
N ASP A 200 -7.47 8.99 9.99
CA ASP A 200 -8.35 7.82 10.10
C ASP A 200 -7.67 6.55 9.56
N ARG A 201 -7.18 6.59 8.33
CA ARG A 201 -6.59 5.41 7.67
C ARG A 201 -5.28 4.96 8.28
N LEU A 202 -4.42 5.89 8.70
CA LEU A 202 -3.14 5.57 9.33
C LEU A 202 -3.24 5.43 10.84
N GLN A 203 -4.42 5.70 11.42
CA GLN A 203 -4.69 5.63 12.87
C GLN A 203 -3.69 6.46 13.68
N CYS A 204 -3.46 7.71 13.26
CA CYS A 204 -2.62 8.70 13.93
C CYS A 204 -3.44 9.90 14.40
N GLN A 205 -2.83 10.75 15.23
CA GLN A 205 -3.41 12.04 15.67
C GLN A 205 -2.68 13.19 14.99
N ILE A 206 -3.43 14.23 14.59
CA ILE A 206 -2.88 15.41 13.93
C ILE A 206 -3.30 16.65 14.71
N ILE A 207 -2.33 17.53 14.98
CA ILE A 207 -2.55 18.88 15.50
C ILE A 207 -1.98 19.85 14.46
N ILE A 208 -2.78 20.81 14.05
CA ILE A 208 -2.44 21.86 13.08
C ILE A 208 -2.43 23.20 13.81
#